data_3e5b36b5e175dc8ed29b9c74792ade09
#
_entry.id   3e5b36b5e175dc8ed29b9c74792ade09
#
_cell.length_a   1.000
_cell.length_b   1.000
_cell.length_c   1.000
_cell.angle_alpha   90.00
_cell.angle_beta   90.00
_cell.angle_gamma   90.00
#
_symmetry.space_group_name_H-M   'P 1'
#
loop_
_entity.id
_entity.type
_entity.pdbx_description
1 polymer ?
#
loop_
_entity_poly.entity_id
_entity_poly.type
_entity_poly.pdbx_seq_one_letter_code
_entity_poly.pdbx_strand_id
1 'polypeptide(L)'
;MKLLRITRFLLLIAMAAFSVWTFNSCQVVELVISGTTYYETEITTKDNQLIAGQIGGQRSSNLPSGAKTISIKTEEGRKKVKSEEIKYMTLARKNHPEKRQTLVYAEFKMPYTKKGEQKFRTFKNWQVLNSVGDHLLLTAYGHTYSLAKDGALIITYSRDEGIQYCIQRQSDDCPILIGRSISSRSYMRKQWQAHLADDPVLCEKIAKKEIDAFDFTAITEQYNPVGK
;
A
#
# COMPACT_ATOMS: atom_id res chain seq x y z
N MET A 1 -48.97 31.29 -29.16
CA MET A 1 -48.77 30.32 -28.06
C MET A 1 -48.13 28.98 -28.46
N LYS A 2 -48.33 28.43 -29.64
CA LYS A 2 -47.75 27.14 -30.08
C LYS A 2 -46.23 27.24 -30.36
N LEU A 3 -45.72 28.32 -30.91
CA LEU A 3 -44.30 28.50 -31.24
C LEU A 3 -43.38 28.49 -30.00
N LEU A 4 -43.84 29.09 -28.87
CA LEU A 4 -43.06 29.15 -27.62
C LEU A 4 -42.90 27.80 -26.93
N ARG A 5 -43.81 26.86 -27.16
CA ARG A 5 -43.71 25.49 -26.60
C ARG A 5 -42.72 24.62 -27.39
N ILE A 6 -42.63 24.80 -28.70
CA ILE A 6 -41.70 24.02 -29.55
C ILE A 6 -40.27 24.44 -29.27
N THR A 7 -39.97 25.74 -29.10
CA THR A 7 -38.64 26.24 -28.75
C THR A 7 -38.17 25.75 -27.39
N ARG A 8 -39.04 25.69 -26.38
CA ARG A 8 -38.68 25.12 -25.05
C ARG A 8 -38.40 23.61 -25.07
N PHE A 9 -39.15 22.89 -25.93
CA PHE A 9 -38.95 21.42 -26.07
C PHE A 9 -37.63 21.11 -26.78
N LEU A 10 -37.27 21.88 -27.81
CA LEU A 10 -35.98 21.74 -28.50
C LEU A 10 -34.79 22.12 -27.64
N LEU A 11 -34.93 23.12 -26.74
CA LEU A 11 -33.88 23.52 -25.80
C LEU A 11 -33.65 22.45 -24.73
N LEU A 12 -34.69 21.76 -24.24
CA LEU A 12 -34.59 20.67 -23.29
C LEU A 12 -33.92 19.43 -23.90
N ILE A 13 -34.22 19.13 -25.18
CA ILE A 13 -33.56 18.00 -25.88
C ILE A 13 -32.07 18.33 -26.12
N ALA A 14 -31.72 19.56 -26.48
CA ALA A 14 -30.36 20.02 -26.67
C ALA A 14 -29.54 19.94 -25.35
N MET A 15 -30.14 20.36 -24.21
CA MET A 15 -29.49 20.26 -22.91
C MET A 15 -29.34 18.80 -22.45
N ALA A 16 -30.31 17.93 -22.70
CA ALA A 16 -30.21 16.52 -22.38
C ALA A 16 -29.16 15.80 -23.25
N ALA A 17 -29.08 16.17 -24.55
CA ALA A 17 -28.04 15.62 -25.43
C ALA A 17 -26.63 16.10 -25.05
N PHE A 18 -26.50 17.36 -24.59
CA PHE A 18 -25.22 17.90 -24.15
C PHE A 18 -24.75 17.28 -22.82
N SER A 19 -25.67 17.01 -21.88
CA SER A 19 -25.33 16.35 -20.62
C SER A 19 -24.93 14.89 -20.82
N VAL A 20 -25.55 14.16 -21.75
CA VAL A 20 -25.17 12.78 -22.10
C VAL A 20 -23.80 12.75 -22.78
N TRP A 21 -23.49 13.75 -23.60
CA TRP A 21 -22.17 13.83 -24.27
C TRP A 21 -21.03 14.17 -23.31
N THR A 22 -21.26 15.05 -22.33
CA THR A 22 -20.26 15.39 -21.31
C THR A 22 -20.01 14.24 -20.32
N PHE A 23 -21.04 13.47 -19.93
CA PHE A 23 -20.87 12.27 -19.11
C PHE A 23 -20.15 11.15 -19.85
N ASN A 24 -20.45 10.92 -21.12
CA ASN A 24 -19.74 9.91 -21.91
C ASN A 24 -18.29 10.31 -22.21
N SER A 25 -17.99 11.61 -22.39
CA SER A 25 -16.60 12.04 -22.63
C SER A 25 -15.72 11.89 -21.39
N CYS A 26 -16.24 12.13 -20.17
CA CYS A 26 -15.49 11.87 -18.95
C CYS A 26 -15.24 10.37 -18.72
N GLN A 27 -16.23 9.52 -18.95
CA GLN A 27 -16.05 8.06 -18.83
C GLN A 27 -15.11 7.50 -19.91
N VAL A 28 -15.18 8.01 -21.13
CA VAL A 28 -14.27 7.58 -22.22
C VAL A 28 -12.83 8.07 -21.98
N VAL A 29 -12.64 9.27 -21.43
CA VAL A 29 -11.31 9.78 -21.08
C VAL A 29 -10.72 9.00 -19.89
N GLU A 30 -11.52 8.63 -18.89
CA GLU A 30 -11.08 7.82 -17.77
C GLU A 30 -10.77 6.36 -18.22
N LEU A 31 -11.54 5.80 -19.12
CA LEU A 31 -11.29 4.49 -19.75
C LEU A 31 -10.04 4.48 -20.67
N VAL A 32 -9.77 5.57 -21.36
CA VAL A 32 -8.57 5.72 -22.22
C VAL A 32 -7.33 6.05 -21.37
N ILE A 33 -7.47 6.76 -20.25
CA ILE A 33 -6.37 7.01 -19.30
C ILE A 33 -6.10 5.79 -18.41
N SER A 34 -7.11 4.97 -18.11
CA SER A 34 -6.96 3.66 -17.45
C SER A 34 -6.46 2.57 -18.42
N GLY A 35 -6.27 2.90 -19.70
CA GLY A 35 -5.74 2.01 -20.71
C GLY A 35 -4.33 1.52 -20.35
N THR A 36 -4.22 0.23 -20.04
CA THR A 36 -2.98 -0.55 -20.04
C THR A 36 -1.81 0.03 -19.22
N THR A 37 -2.02 0.27 -17.93
CA THR A 37 -0.90 0.58 -17.06
C THR A 37 -0.20 -0.70 -16.65
N TYR A 38 1.05 -0.85 -17.08
CA TYR A 38 1.94 -1.91 -16.64
C TYR A 38 2.99 -1.35 -15.68
N TYR A 39 3.37 -2.17 -14.71
CA TYR A 39 4.51 -1.93 -13.83
C TYR A 39 5.62 -2.91 -14.17
N GLU A 40 6.82 -2.41 -14.37
CA GLU A 40 8.02 -3.23 -14.41
C GLU A 40 8.17 -3.91 -13.06
N THR A 41 8.34 -5.21 -13.08
CA THR A 41 8.26 -6.05 -11.89
C THR A 41 9.37 -7.07 -11.92
N GLU A 42 10.04 -7.22 -10.79
CA GLU A 42 10.94 -8.33 -10.51
C GLU A 42 10.40 -9.10 -9.31
N ILE A 43 10.25 -10.39 -9.46
CA ILE A 43 9.84 -11.31 -8.42
C ILE A 43 11.06 -12.16 -8.05
N THR A 44 11.48 -12.11 -6.80
CA THR A 44 12.44 -13.06 -6.24
C THR A 44 11.66 -14.11 -5.43
N THR A 45 11.76 -15.35 -5.83
CA THR A 45 11.12 -16.47 -5.15
C THR A 45 11.91 -16.91 -3.92
N LYS A 46 11.33 -17.75 -3.06
CA LYS A 46 11.99 -18.24 -1.84
C LYS A 46 13.18 -19.14 -2.13
N ASP A 47 13.19 -19.79 -3.28
CA ASP A 47 14.33 -20.57 -3.82
C ASP A 47 15.33 -19.71 -4.61
N ASN A 48 15.22 -18.37 -4.48
CA ASN A 48 16.06 -17.33 -5.09
C ASN A 48 16.05 -17.30 -6.63
N GLN A 49 14.99 -17.81 -7.28
CA GLN A 49 14.80 -17.59 -8.70
C GLN A 49 14.32 -16.15 -8.95
N LEU A 50 14.84 -15.51 -10.00
CA LEU A 50 14.43 -14.19 -10.45
C LEU A 50 13.50 -14.32 -11.66
N ILE A 51 12.33 -13.70 -11.56
CA ILE A 51 11.34 -13.61 -12.65
C ILE A 51 11.11 -12.13 -12.93
N ALA A 52 11.61 -11.64 -14.06
CA ALA A 52 11.41 -10.28 -14.52
C ALA A 52 10.29 -10.19 -15.54
N GLY A 53 9.53 -9.10 -15.53
CA GLY A 53 8.43 -8.89 -16.47
C GLY A 53 7.54 -7.72 -16.06
N GLN A 54 6.28 -7.79 -16.45
CA GLN A 54 5.31 -6.73 -16.20
C GLN A 54 4.05 -7.27 -15.54
N ILE A 55 3.52 -6.54 -14.55
CA ILE A 55 2.18 -6.77 -14.01
C ILE A 55 1.26 -5.60 -14.34
N GLY A 56 -0.05 -5.87 -14.36
CA GLY A 56 -1.08 -4.89 -14.73
C GLY A 56 -1.83 -5.29 -15.99
N GLY A 57 -2.56 -4.34 -16.59
CA GLY A 57 -3.33 -4.56 -17.80
C GLY A 57 -4.61 -3.73 -17.90
N GLN A 58 -5.46 -4.05 -18.87
CA GLN A 58 -6.62 -3.23 -19.28
C GLN A 58 -7.68 -2.93 -18.22
N ARG A 59 -7.79 -3.70 -17.13
CA ARG A 59 -8.90 -3.57 -16.19
C ARG A 59 -8.50 -3.13 -14.77
N SER A 60 -7.27 -3.31 -14.38
CA SER A 60 -6.78 -2.85 -13.08
C SER A 60 -5.25 -2.88 -13.06
N SER A 61 -4.65 -1.73 -12.85
CA SER A 61 -3.23 -1.61 -12.50
C SER A 61 -2.99 -1.77 -11.00
N ASN A 62 -4.06 -1.99 -10.22
CA ASN A 62 -3.98 -2.10 -8.77
C ASN A 62 -3.70 -3.55 -8.37
N LEU A 63 -2.69 -3.73 -7.54
CA LEU A 63 -2.39 -5.01 -6.91
C LEU A 63 -3.19 -5.11 -5.59
N PRO A 64 -4.15 -6.04 -5.47
CA PRO A 64 -4.85 -6.27 -4.21
C PRO A 64 -3.88 -6.79 -3.13
N SER A 65 -3.98 -6.27 -1.91
CA SER A 65 -3.12 -6.73 -0.81
C SER A 65 -3.33 -8.21 -0.46
N GLY A 66 -4.54 -8.73 -0.64
CA GLY A 66 -4.89 -10.15 -0.43
C GLY A 66 -4.61 -11.06 -1.64
N ALA A 67 -3.94 -10.60 -2.71
CA ALA A 67 -3.68 -11.42 -3.89
C ALA A 67 -2.85 -12.65 -3.53
N LYS A 68 -3.42 -13.84 -3.74
CA LYS A 68 -2.75 -15.13 -3.48
C LYS A 68 -1.91 -15.62 -4.66
N THR A 69 -2.05 -14.99 -5.81
CA THR A 69 -1.32 -15.33 -7.03
C THR A 69 -1.03 -14.05 -7.80
N ILE A 70 0.21 -13.91 -8.26
CA ILE A 70 0.66 -12.82 -9.12
C ILE A 70 0.75 -13.34 -10.54
N SER A 71 0.11 -12.62 -11.47
CA SER A 71 0.22 -12.91 -12.91
C SER A 71 1.18 -11.91 -13.54
N ILE A 72 2.34 -12.39 -13.97
CA ILE A 72 3.42 -11.60 -14.58
C ILE A 72 3.55 -11.96 -16.06
N LYS A 73 3.67 -10.94 -16.91
CA LYS A 73 3.98 -11.08 -18.34
C LYS A 73 5.48 -11.02 -18.52
N THR A 74 6.10 -12.11 -18.88
CA THR A 74 7.53 -12.22 -19.21
C THR A 74 7.72 -12.27 -20.73
N GLU A 75 8.95 -12.31 -21.20
CA GLU A 75 9.28 -12.50 -22.63
C GLU A 75 8.78 -13.86 -23.15
N GLU A 76 8.78 -14.89 -22.30
CA GLU A 76 8.32 -16.25 -22.65
C GLU A 76 6.78 -16.39 -22.60
N GLY A 77 6.06 -15.35 -22.17
CA GLY A 77 4.61 -15.36 -22.03
C GLY A 77 4.14 -15.03 -20.61
N ARG A 78 2.90 -15.40 -20.31
CA ARG A 78 2.29 -15.09 -19.00
C ARG A 78 2.53 -16.23 -18.01
N LYS A 79 3.18 -15.93 -16.89
CA LYS A 79 3.40 -16.84 -15.77
C LYS A 79 2.50 -16.47 -14.58
N LYS A 80 2.08 -17.47 -13.81
CA LYS A 80 1.38 -17.28 -12.53
C LYS A 80 2.28 -17.80 -11.42
N VAL A 81 2.55 -16.97 -10.42
CA VAL A 81 3.38 -17.29 -9.25
C VAL A 81 2.52 -17.15 -8.01
N LYS A 82 2.50 -18.18 -7.15
CA LYS A 82 1.79 -18.09 -5.87
C LYS A 82 2.50 -17.11 -4.95
N SER A 83 1.74 -16.23 -4.30
CA SER A 83 2.31 -15.23 -3.39
C SER A 83 3.12 -15.86 -2.26
N GLU A 84 2.76 -17.07 -1.84
CA GLU A 84 3.50 -17.82 -0.81
C GLU A 84 4.89 -18.28 -1.24
N GLU A 85 5.14 -18.42 -2.53
CA GLU A 85 6.42 -18.80 -3.12
C GLU A 85 7.35 -17.60 -3.31
N ILE A 86 6.81 -16.38 -3.19
CA ILE A 86 7.54 -15.13 -3.40
C ILE A 86 8.20 -14.70 -2.09
N LYS A 87 9.50 -14.39 -2.15
CA LYS A 87 10.27 -13.81 -1.06
C LYS A 87 10.04 -12.30 -0.99
N TYR A 88 10.18 -11.62 -2.12
CA TYR A 88 9.81 -10.21 -2.33
C TYR A 88 9.52 -9.93 -3.80
N MET A 89 8.80 -8.86 -4.04
CA MET A 89 8.48 -8.37 -5.38
C MET A 89 8.74 -6.87 -5.45
N THR A 90 9.29 -6.40 -6.54
CA THR A 90 9.46 -4.97 -6.77
C THR A 90 8.55 -4.47 -7.86
N LEU A 91 8.07 -3.23 -7.71
CA LEU A 91 7.25 -2.52 -8.69
C LEU A 91 7.94 -1.20 -9.04
N ALA A 92 8.01 -0.89 -10.33
CA ALA A 92 8.46 0.41 -10.82
C ALA A 92 7.63 0.85 -12.04
N ARG A 93 7.56 2.15 -12.28
CA ARG A 93 7.14 2.67 -13.59
C ARG A 93 8.32 2.55 -14.57
N LYS A 94 8.04 2.25 -15.84
CA LYS A 94 9.07 2.16 -16.89
C LYS A 94 9.90 3.46 -17.03
N ASN A 95 9.24 4.60 -16.85
CA ASN A 95 9.86 5.93 -16.93
C ASN A 95 10.41 6.44 -15.58
N HIS A 96 10.26 5.68 -14.50
CA HIS A 96 10.76 5.98 -13.15
C HIS A 96 11.32 4.71 -12.48
N PRO A 97 12.32 4.04 -13.09
CA PRO A 97 12.89 2.81 -12.53
C PRO A 97 13.62 3.01 -11.21
N GLU A 98 14.06 4.24 -10.91
CA GLU A 98 14.70 4.65 -9.65
C GLU A 98 13.73 4.67 -8.46
N LYS A 99 12.42 4.85 -8.73
CA LYS A 99 11.37 4.85 -7.69
C LYS A 99 10.77 3.46 -7.50
N ARG A 100 11.62 2.47 -7.35
CA ARG A 100 11.21 1.07 -7.17
C ARG A 100 10.65 0.84 -5.78
N GLN A 101 9.47 0.24 -5.70
CA GLN A 101 8.80 -0.11 -4.46
C GLN A 101 8.94 -1.62 -4.19
N THR A 102 9.32 -1.98 -2.98
CA THR A 102 9.45 -3.39 -2.58
C THR A 102 8.24 -3.83 -1.78
N LEU A 103 7.66 -4.96 -2.16
CA LEU A 103 6.55 -5.59 -1.48
C LEU A 103 6.94 -6.98 -1.00
N VAL A 104 6.44 -7.36 0.17
CA VAL A 104 6.59 -8.68 0.78
C VAL A 104 5.22 -9.28 1.05
N TYR A 105 5.06 -10.58 0.82
CA TYR A 105 3.86 -11.32 1.21
C TYR A 105 4.10 -12.00 2.54
N ALA A 106 3.67 -11.36 3.61
CA ALA A 106 4.00 -11.78 4.96
C ALA A 106 2.76 -11.92 5.85
N GLU A 107 2.88 -12.80 6.84
CA GLU A 107 1.97 -12.80 7.98
C GLU A 107 2.25 -11.59 8.86
N PHE A 108 1.21 -11.08 9.52
CA PHE A 108 1.35 -10.09 10.57
C PHE A 108 0.30 -10.32 11.66
N LYS A 109 0.62 -9.91 12.88
CA LYS A 109 -0.25 -10.01 14.05
C LYS A 109 -0.99 -8.70 14.28
N MET A 110 -2.32 -8.77 14.35
CA MET A 110 -3.17 -7.64 14.72
C MET A 110 -3.65 -7.85 16.16
N PRO A 111 -3.29 -6.95 17.09
CA PRO A 111 -3.78 -7.03 18.45
C PRO A 111 -5.27 -6.68 18.53
N TYR A 112 -5.99 -7.37 19.40
CA TYR A 112 -7.37 -7.05 19.77
C TYR A 112 -7.61 -7.43 21.24
N THR A 113 -8.57 -6.74 21.86
CA THR A 113 -8.92 -7.04 23.26
C THR A 113 -10.15 -7.93 23.30
N LYS A 114 -10.08 -9.03 24.06
CA LYS A 114 -11.22 -9.90 24.35
C LYS A 114 -11.27 -10.20 25.85
N LYS A 115 -12.35 -9.81 26.50
CA LYS A 115 -12.54 -9.99 27.96
C LYS A 115 -11.42 -9.37 28.81
N GLY A 116 -10.91 -8.18 28.40
CA GLY A 116 -9.81 -7.49 29.09
C GLY A 116 -8.41 -8.01 28.79
N GLU A 117 -8.26 -9.13 28.07
CA GLU A 117 -6.98 -9.71 27.67
C GLU A 117 -6.61 -9.28 26.24
N GLN A 118 -5.34 -8.94 26.02
CA GLN A 118 -4.81 -8.71 24.69
C GLN A 118 -4.60 -10.04 23.97
N LYS A 119 -5.18 -10.18 22.80
CA LYS A 119 -5.06 -11.33 21.90
C LYS A 119 -4.62 -10.88 20.53
N PHE A 120 -4.19 -11.83 19.71
CA PHE A 120 -3.74 -11.54 18.34
C PHE A 120 -4.54 -12.36 17.34
N ARG A 121 -4.84 -11.72 16.19
CA ARG A 121 -5.28 -12.39 14.97
C ARG A 121 -4.16 -12.30 13.95
N THR A 122 -3.92 -13.39 13.25
CA THR A 122 -2.91 -13.44 12.18
C THR A 122 -3.59 -13.22 10.83
N PHE A 123 -3.01 -12.35 10.04
CA PHE A 123 -3.39 -12.06 8.67
C PHE A 123 -2.19 -12.27 7.77
N LYS A 124 -2.43 -12.56 6.49
CA LYS A 124 -1.37 -12.74 5.49
C LYS A 124 -1.73 -11.95 4.24
N ASN A 125 -0.96 -10.91 3.99
CA ASN A 125 -1.19 -9.96 2.91
C ASN A 125 0.12 -9.47 2.30
N TRP A 126 0.04 -8.89 1.12
CA TRP A 126 1.09 -8.06 0.58
C TRP A 126 1.24 -6.80 1.43
N GLN A 127 2.47 -6.47 1.77
CA GLN A 127 2.86 -5.28 2.52
C GLN A 127 3.98 -4.58 1.78
N VAL A 128 3.96 -3.25 1.77
CA VAL A 128 5.06 -2.45 1.23
C VAL A 128 6.13 -2.32 2.30
N LEU A 129 7.36 -2.55 1.92
CA LEU A 129 8.53 -2.26 2.74
C LEU A 129 8.71 -0.74 2.79
N ASN A 130 8.37 -0.13 3.93
CA ASN A 130 8.34 1.32 4.07
C ASN A 130 9.65 1.90 4.60
N SER A 131 10.27 1.24 5.57
CA SER A 131 11.55 1.63 6.14
C SER A 131 12.30 0.41 6.69
N VAL A 132 13.62 0.43 6.59
CA VAL A 132 14.51 -0.65 7.02
C VAL A 132 15.67 -0.06 7.80
N GLY A 133 15.80 -0.45 9.05
CA GLY A 133 16.99 -0.24 9.87
C GLY A 133 17.70 -1.57 10.13
N ASP A 134 18.82 -1.54 10.83
CA ASP A 134 19.62 -2.73 11.12
C ASP A 134 18.88 -3.75 11.99
N HIS A 135 18.01 -3.27 12.90
CA HIS A 135 17.31 -4.11 13.88
C HIS A 135 15.79 -4.02 13.78
N LEU A 136 15.25 -3.12 12.96
CA LEU A 136 13.82 -2.85 12.85
C LEU A 136 13.39 -2.68 11.41
N LEU A 137 12.35 -3.43 11.04
CA LEU A 137 11.67 -3.32 9.76
C LEU A 137 10.31 -2.68 9.97
N LEU A 138 9.93 -1.75 9.10
CA LEU A 138 8.58 -1.20 9.05
C LEU A 138 7.95 -1.49 7.70
N THR A 139 6.74 -2.04 7.74
CA THR A 139 5.91 -2.27 6.57
C THR A 139 4.58 -1.51 6.67
N ALA A 140 4.01 -1.22 5.51
CA ALA A 140 2.70 -0.59 5.41
C ALA A 140 1.77 -1.42 4.52
N TYR A 141 0.48 -1.48 4.86
CA TYR A 141 -0.49 -2.12 3.99
C TYR A 141 -1.85 -1.37 3.95
N GLY A 142 -2.58 -1.60 2.87
CA GLY A 142 -3.94 -1.15 2.64
C GLY A 142 -4.71 -2.18 1.82
N HIS A 143 -5.70 -1.76 1.05
CA HIS A 143 -6.49 -2.67 0.21
C HIS A 143 -5.80 -3.01 -1.11
N THR A 144 -5.24 -2.00 -1.76
CA THR A 144 -4.53 -2.18 -3.05
C THR A 144 -3.33 -1.26 -3.15
N TYR A 145 -2.41 -1.63 -4.03
CA TYR A 145 -1.20 -0.89 -4.36
C TYR A 145 -1.17 -0.52 -5.83
N SER A 146 -0.76 0.70 -6.13
CA SER A 146 -0.52 1.18 -7.49
C SER A 146 0.60 2.22 -7.48
N LEU A 147 1.08 2.61 -8.68
CA LEU A 147 2.08 3.66 -8.82
C LEU A 147 1.48 4.85 -9.58
N ALA A 148 1.63 6.04 -9.05
CA ALA A 148 1.31 7.29 -9.71
C ALA A 148 2.15 7.48 -10.99
N LYS A 149 1.81 8.48 -11.81
CA LYS A 149 2.54 8.77 -13.07
C LYS A 149 4.03 9.08 -12.84
N ASP A 150 4.34 9.71 -11.72
CA ASP A 150 5.69 10.06 -11.28
C ASP A 150 6.43 8.92 -10.56
N GLY A 151 5.84 7.70 -10.50
CA GLY A 151 6.39 6.53 -9.83
C GLY A 151 6.14 6.46 -8.32
N ALA A 152 5.48 7.46 -7.72
CA ALA A 152 5.15 7.42 -6.29
C ALA A 152 4.16 6.28 -5.98
N LEU A 153 4.33 5.63 -4.84
CA LEU A 153 3.43 4.59 -4.37
C LEU A 153 2.09 5.19 -3.93
N ILE A 154 1.02 4.56 -4.37
CA ILE A 154 -0.34 4.84 -3.91
C ILE A 154 -0.84 3.59 -3.17
N ILE A 155 -1.16 3.75 -1.89
CA ILE A 155 -1.83 2.72 -1.08
C ILE A 155 -3.28 3.16 -0.91
N THR A 156 -4.23 2.38 -1.44
CA THR A 156 -5.66 2.64 -1.21
C THR A 156 -6.11 1.97 0.08
N TYR A 157 -7.01 2.62 0.79
CA TYR A 157 -7.55 2.14 2.06
C TYR A 157 -8.99 2.63 2.25
N SER A 158 -9.75 1.99 3.14
CA SER A 158 -11.06 2.53 3.54
C SER A 158 -10.86 3.72 4.49
N ARG A 159 -11.78 4.69 4.43
CA ARG A 159 -11.71 5.91 5.25
C ARG A 159 -11.55 5.62 6.73
N ASP A 160 -12.19 4.55 7.20
CA ASP A 160 -12.23 4.20 8.62
C ASP A 160 -11.02 3.35 9.07
N GLU A 161 -10.28 2.76 8.12
CA GLU A 161 -9.14 1.89 8.43
C GLU A 161 -7.80 2.62 8.34
N GLY A 162 -7.64 3.51 7.35
CA GLY A 162 -6.37 4.15 7.05
C GLY A 162 -5.32 3.17 6.52
N ILE A 163 -4.12 3.67 6.21
CA ILE A 163 -2.95 2.84 5.96
C ILE A 163 -2.52 2.24 7.30
N GLN A 164 -2.28 0.95 7.33
CA GLN A 164 -1.88 0.22 8.53
C GLN A 164 -0.36 0.02 8.53
N TYR A 165 0.27 0.26 9.69
CA TYR A 165 1.72 0.17 9.86
C TYR A 165 2.07 -0.98 10.78
N CYS A 166 2.96 -1.84 10.31
CA CYS A 166 3.46 -2.98 11.06
C CYS A 166 4.97 -2.85 11.26
N ILE A 167 5.45 -3.24 12.42
CA ILE A 167 6.88 -3.35 12.72
C ILE A 167 7.27 -4.79 12.96
N GLN A 168 8.51 -5.11 12.64
CA GLN A 168 9.14 -6.37 12.98
C GLN A 168 10.55 -6.08 13.46
N ARG A 169 10.83 -6.42 14.73
CA ARG A 169 12.19 -6.45 15.25
C ARG A 169 12.88 -7.72 14.78
N GLN A 170 14.19 -7.74 14.76
CA GLN A 170 14.97 -8.91 14.39
C GLN A 170 14.64 -10.15 15.23
N SER A 171 14.17 -9.97 16.48
CA SER A 171 13.74 -11.03 17.39
C SER A 171 12.29 -11.49 17.19
N ASP A 172 11.50 -10.82 16.37
CA ASP A 172 10.09 -11.14 16.20
C ASP A 172 9.88 -12.14 15.06
N ASP A 173 9.02 -13.13 15.26
CA ASP A 173 8.67 -14.14 14.24
C ASP A 173 7.96 -13.54 13.03
N CYS A 174 7.16 -12.49 13.26
CA CYS A 174 6.43 -11.80 12.21
C CYS A 174 6.09 -10.35 12.62
N PRO A 175 5.79 -9.47 11.65
CA PRO A 175 5.36 -8.10 11.91
C PRO A 175 4.14 -8.02 12.83
N ILE A 176 4.10 -6.96 13.65
CA ILE A 176 2.97 -6.63 14.54
C ILE A 176 2.40 -5.29 14.13
N LEU A 177 1.07 -5.18 14.00
CA LEU A 177 0.39 -3.93 13.76
C LEU A 177 0.55 -3.00 14.96
N ILE A 178 1.10 -1.80 14.73
CA ILE A 178 1.31 -0.79 15.77
C ILE A 178 0.36 0.41 15.64
N GLY A 179 -0.20 0.65 14.46
CA GLY A 179 -1.08 1.78 14.26
C GLY A 179 -1.50 1.98 12.82
N ARG A 180 -2.12 3.14 12.58
CA ARG A 180 -2.73 3.50 11.30
C ARG A 180 -2.41 4.95 10.94
N SER A 181 -2.49 5.32 9.66
CA SER A 181 -2.29 6.71 9.22
C SER A 181 -3.28 7.71 9.85
N ILE A 182 -4.44 7.22 10.29
CA ILE A 182 -5.47 8.00 11.00
C ILE A 182 -5.29 8.03 12.53
N SER A 183 -4.29 7.31 13.06
CA SER A 183 -3.99 7.31 14.50
C SER A 183 -3.45 8.67 14.97
N SER A 184 -3.77 9.06 16.20
CA SER A 184 -3.17 10.27 16.78
C SER A 184 -1.67 10.07 17.05
N ARG A 185 -0.89 11.17 16.98
CA ARG A 185 0.52 11.15 17.38
C ARG A 185 0.74 10.64 18.80
N SER A 186 -0.17 10.98 19.71
CA SER A 186 -0.12 10.48 21.09
C SER A 186 -0.27 8.97 21.18
N TYR A 187 -1.21 8.40 20.40
CA TYR A 187 -1.38 6.95 20.31
C TYR A 187 -0.12 6.30 19.74
N MET A 188 0.40 6.80 18.62
CA MET A 188 1.60 6.25 17.98
C MET A 188 2.82 6.29 18.91
N ARG A 189 3.04 7.38 19.66
CA ARG A 189 4.11 7.44 20.67
C ARG A 189 4.00 6.35 21.73
N LYS A 190 2.79 6.10 22.24
CA LYS A 190 2.55 5.02 23.20
C LYS A 190 2.84 3.64 22.60
N GLN A 191 2.49 3.43 21.33
CA GLN A 191 2.78 2.17 20.66
C GLN A 191 4.29 1.98 20.48
N TRP A 192 5.02 3.01 20.06
CA TRP A 192 6.48 2.95 19.96
C TRP A 192 7.13 2.62 21.31
N GLN A 193 6.75 3.31 22.37
CA GLN A 193 7.27 3.05 23.72
C GLN A 193 6.99 1.60 24.17
N ALA A 194 5.81 1.07 23.86
CA ALA A 194 5.46 -0.30 24.25
C ALA A 194 6.25 -1.36 23.46
N HIS A 195 6.49 -1.09 22.16
CA HIS A 195 7.14 -2.07 21.29
C HIS A 195 8.66 -1.94 21.23
N LEU A 196 9.23 -0.79 21.55
CA LEU A 196 10.67 -0.52 21.54
C LEU A 196 11.23 -0.29 22.96
N ALA A 197 10.60 -0.88 23.97
CA ALA A 197 11.01 -0.72 25.37
C ALA A 197 12.44 -1.20 25.66
N ASP A 198 13.02 -2.01 24.79
CA ASP A 198 14.40 -2.48 24.81
C ASP A 198 15.41 -1.43 24.28
N ASP A 199 14.92 -0.28 23.79
CA ASP A 199 15.72 0.92 23.49
C ASP A 199 15.17 2.13 24.26
N PRO A 200 15.55 2.31 25.54
CA PRO A 200 15.03 3.39 26.36
C PRO A 200 15.45 4.78 25.86
N VAL A 201 16.60 4.91 25.18
CA VAL A 201 17.07 6.18 24.63
C VAL A 201 16.17 6.66 23.51
N LEU A 202 15.85 5.78 22.57
CA LEU A 202 14.93 6.09 21.47
C LEU A 202 13.52 6.37 22.02
N CYS A 203 13.06 5.56 22.97
CA CYS A 203 11.76 5.77 23.64
C CYS A 203 11.66 7.16 24.28
N GLU A 204 12.73 7.64 24.92
CA GLU A 204 12.79 8.97 25.54
C GLU A 204 12.70 10.09 24.48
N LYS A 205 13.47 9.99 23.38
CA LYS A 205 13.41 10.95 22.26
C LYS A 205 12.00 11.05 21.67
N ILE A 206 11.34 9.91 21.46
CA ILE A 206 9.96 9.87 20.95
C ILE A 206 8.98 10.48 21.97
N ALA A 207 9.15 10.21 23.27
CA ALA A 207 8.32 10.76 24.34
C ALA A 207 8.45 12.29 24.42
N LYS A 208 9.69 12.81 24.36
CA LYS A 208 9.99 14.24 24.36
C LYS A 208 9.64 14.97 23.06
N LYS A 209 9.18 14.23 22.03
CA LYS A 209 8.84 14.74 20.69
C LYS A 209 10.06 15.24 19.90
N GLU A 210 11.25 14.81 20.24
CA GLU A 210 12.47 15.07 19.47
C GLU A 210 12.45 14.34 18.13
N ILE A 211 11.74 13.19 18.10
CA ILE A 211 11.41 12.45 16.86
C ILE A 211 9.89 12.42 16.70
N ASP A 212 9.37 12.78 15.53
CA ASP A 212 7.92 12.66 15.24
C ASP A 212 7.51 11.18 15.21
N ALA A 213 6.36 10.87 15.77
CA ALA A 213 5.85 9.50 15.85
C ALA A 213 5.53 8.86 14.49
N PHE A 214 5.51 9.65 13.41
CA PHE A 214 5.37 9.21 12.02
C PHE A 214 6.64 9.39 11.19
N ASP A 215 7.74 9.81 11.80
CA ASP A 215 9.07 9.76 11.15
C ASP A 215 9.64 8.34 11.26
N PHE A 216 9.06 7.46 10.44
CA PHE A 216 9.39 6.05 10.44
C PHE A 216 10.84 5.76 10.07
N THR A 217 11.41 6.58 9.19
CA THR A 217 12.81 6.45 8.79
C THR A 217 13.73 6.73 9.97
N ALA A 218 13.55 7.88 10.63
CA ALA A 218 14.37 8.22 11.79
C ALA A 218 14.22 7.20 12.94
N ILE A 219 13.01 6.65 13.15
CA ILE A 219 12.77 5.64 14.19
C ILE A 219 13.47 4.33 13.85
N THR A 220 13.35 3.83 12.61
CA THR A 220 13.96 2.54 12.22
C THR A 220 15.47 2.61 12.16
N GLU A 221 16.05 3.72 11.72
CA GLU A 221 17.49 3.93 11.64
C GLU A 221 18.15 4.10 13.03
N GLN A 222 17.45 4.75 13.99
CA GLN A 222 17.99 4.99 15.33
C GLN A 222 17.73 3.86 16.31
N TYR A 223 16.85 2.91 16.00
CA TYR A 223 16.55 1.81 16.91
C TYR A 223 17.78 0.92 17.09
N ASN A 224 18.27 0.88 18.35
CA ASN A 224 19.42 0.09 18.75
C ASN A 224 19.14 -0.57 20.12
N PRO A 225 18.62 -1.81 20.13
CA PRO A 225 18.23 -2.47 21.36
C PRO A 225 19.42 -2.74 22.27
N VAL A 226 19.29 -2.44 23.55
CA VAL A 226 20.34 -2.68 24.55
C VAL A 226 20.48 -4.18 24.79
N GLY A 227 21.70 -4.69 24.71
CA GLY A 227 22.04 -6.08 25.07
C GLY A 227 22.01 -7.11 23.93
N LYS A 228 22.12 -6.64 22.69
CA LYS A 228 22.34 -7.53 21.54
C LYS A 228 23.64 -7.24 20.84
#